data_bc4c040272cafd8461b6092dde4069cd
#
_entry.id   bc4c040272cafd8461b6092dde4069cd
#
_cell.length_a   1.000
_cell.length_b   1.000
_cell.length_c   1.000
_cell.angle_alpha   90.00
_cell.angle_beta   90.00
_cell.angle_gamma   90.00
#
_symmetry.space_group_name_H-M   'P 1'
#
loop_
_entity.id
_entity.type
_entity.pdbx_description
1 polymer ?
#
loop_
_entity_poly.entity_id
_entity_poly.type
_entity_poly.pdbx_seq_one_letter_code
_entity_poly.pdbx_strand_id
1 'polypeptide(L)'
;MGYYVDVEQNVKIYVEDLNPAGKKAILFLHGWPGNHNLFEYQFDILPGLGFRCIGIDTRGFGKSDKPFDGYDYDTLSDDVRCVVDALGLRNFTLVGHSTGGAIALRYMYRHNGYGVAKLVLVAAAAPSLIKRPNFQYGIDKQVVTDIIKCTYNDRPLMLREFG
;
A
#
# COMPACT_ATOMS: atom_id res chain seq x y z
N MET A 1 2.26 13.38 -11.80
CA MET A 1 1.86 12.86 -13.13
C MET A 1 1.43 11.42 -12.95
N GLY A 2 0.15 11.12 -13.27
CA GLY A 2 -0.38 9.78 -13.07
C GLY A 2 -0.24 8.91 -14.31
N TYR A 3 0.10 7.64 -14.12
CA TYR A 3 0.19 6.62 -15.18
C TYR A 3 -0.07 5.22 -14.62
N TYR A 4 -0.06 4.21 -15.49
CA TYR A 4 -0.32 2.84 -15.11
C TYR A 4 0.88 1.94 -15.37
N VAL A 5 1.09 0.99 -14.48
CA VAL A 5 2.09 -0.08 -14.61
C VAL A 5 1.36 -1.41 -14.71
N ASP A 6 1.65 -2.19 -15.76
CA ASP A 6 1.15 -3.56 -15.90
C ASP A 6 1.87 -4.45 -14.88
N VAL A 7 1.10 -5.11 -14.01
CA VAL A 7 1.64 -5.99 -12.96
C VAL A 7 1.34 -7.47 -13.24
N GLU A 8 0.29 -7.70 -14.03
CA GLU A 8 -0.18 -9.02 -14.43
C GLU A 8 -0.96 -8.87 -15.74
N GLN A 9 -1.26 -9.99 -16.42
CA GLN A 9 -2.11 -9.93 -17.61
C GLN A 9 -3.48 -9.32 -17.25
N ASN A 10 -3.82 -8.21 -17.89
CA ASN A 10 -5.06 -7.45 -17.66
C ASN A 10 -5.19 -6.83 -16.26
N VAL A 11 -4.11 -6.63 -15.52
CA VAL A 11 -4.12 -5.92 -14.24
C VAL A 11 -3.08 -4.80 -14.26
N LYS A 12 -3.55 -3.57 -14.06
CA LYS A 12 -2.72 -2.36 -14.03
C LYS A 12 -2.86 -1.66 -12.70
N ILE A 13 -1.74 -1.24 -12.16
CA ILE A 13 -1.63 -0.43 -10.95
C ILE A 13 -1.44 1.03 -11.34
N TYR A 14 -2.29 1.89 -10.79
CA TYR A 14 -2.14 3.33 -10.92
C TYR A 14 -1.00 3.84 -10.04
N VAL A 15 -0.19 4.70 -10.62
CA VAL A 15 0.95 5.36 -9.97
C VAL A 15 0.80 6.86 -10.11
N GLU A 16 0.81 7.58 -8.99
CA GLU A 16 0.99 9.02 -8.93
C GLU A 16 2.46 9.32 -8.65
N ASP A 17 3.14 10.03 -9.56
CA ASP A 17 4.59 10.31 -9.49
C ASP A 17 4.82 11.80 -9.52
N LEU A 18 5.22 12.35 -8.39
CA LEU A 18 5.44 13.77 -8.18
C LEU A 18 6.93 14.05 -8.06
N ASN A 19 7.37 15.10 -8.77
CA ASN A 19 8.77 15.50 -8.87
C ASN A 19 9.69 14.35 -9.34
N PRO A 20 9.50 13.78 -10.56
CA PRO A 20 10.30 12.67 -11.07
C PRO A 20 11.81 12.91 -11.11
N ALA A 21 12.23 14.18 -11.15
CA ALA A 21 13.64 14.59 -11.12
C ALA A 21 14.23 14.63 -9.69
N GLY A 22 13.41 14.40 -8.66
CA GLY A 22 13.86 14.39 -7.26
C GLY A 22 14.91 13.31 -7.01
N LYS A 23 15.97 13.68 -6.30
CA LYS A 23 17.15 12.81 -6.09
C LYS A 23 16.92 11.66 -5.11
N LYS A 24 15.91 11.77 -4.26
CA LYS A 24 15.55 10.76 -3.24
C LYS A 24 14.10 10.37 -3.42
N ALA A 25 13.87 9.11 -3.81
CA ALA A 25 12.53 8.61 -4.02
C ALA A 25 11.93 8.08 -2.71
N ILE A 26 10.63 8.31 -2.55
CA ILE A 26 9.80 7.75 -1.50
C ILE A 26 8.60 7.08 -2.18
N LEU A 27 8.40 5.78 -1.92
CA LEU A 27 7.26 5.02 -2.39
C LEU A 27 6.27 4.81 -1.25
N PHE A 28 5.03 5.24 -1.44
CA PHE A 28 3.97 5.21 -0.44
C PHE A 28 2.93 4.14 -0.75
N LEU A 29 2.64 3.30 0.25
CA LEU A 29 1.62 2.26 0.22
C LEU A 29 0.51 2.62 1.20
N HIS A 30 -0.69 2.87 0.68
CA HIS A 30 -1.85 3.24 1.49
C HIS A 30 -2.43 2.05 2.28
N GLY A 31 -3.25 2.36 3.29
CA GLY A 31 -4.04 1.40 4.04
C GLY A 31 -5.42 1.14 3.42
N TRP A 32 -6.06 0.08 3.89
CA TRP A 32 -7.47 -0.20 3.57
C TRP A 32 -8.40 0.80 4.27
N PRO A 33 -9.45 1.31 3.65
CA PRO A 33 -9.87 1.16 2.25
C PRO A 33 -9.46 2.35 1.37
N GLY A 34 -8.31 2.94 1.63
CA GLY A 34 -7.84 4.18 1.02
C GLY A 34 -7.29 4.04 -0.41
N ASN A 35 -6.57 5.06 -0.82
CA ASN A 35 -5.81 5.16 -2.07
C ASN A 35 -4.63 6.11 -1.85
N HIS A 36 -3.85 6.44 -2.90
CA HIS A 36 -2.68 7.32 -2.79
C HIS A 36 -2.98 8.70 -2.18
N ASN A 37 -4.21 9.22 -2.28
CA ASN A 37 -4.58 10.52 -1.69
C ASN A 37 -4.51 10.53 -0.16
N LEU A 38 -4.40 9.37 0.49
CA LEU A 38 -4.12 9.30 1.93
C LEU A 38 -2.85 10.09 2.31
N PHE A 39 -1.94 10.25 1.38
CA PHE A 39 -0.67 10.96 1.56
C PHE A 39 -0.66 12.37 0.95
N GLU A 40 -1.82 12.98 0.69
CA GLU A 40 -1.92 14.31 0.06
C GLU A 40 -1.06 15.36 0.76
N TYR A 41 -1.04 15.38 2.09
CA TYR A 41 -0.21 16.31 2.86
C TYR A 41 1.30 16.12 2.58
N GLN A 42 1.76 14.87 2.50
CA GLN A 42 3.14 14.55 2.16
C GLN A 42 3.45 14.92 0.70
N PHE A 43 2.49 14.72 -0.19
CA PHE A 43 2.61 15.05 -1.61
C PHE A 43 2.67 16.55 -1.88
N ASP A 44 2.05 17.35 -1.03
CA ASP A 44 2.11 18.80 -1.14
C ASP A 44 3.46 19.38 -0.66
N ILE A 45 4.09 18.76 0.34
CA ILE A 45 5.26 19.31 1.01
C ILE A 45 6.58 18.70 0.48
N LEU A 46 6.67 17.37 0.41
CA LEU A 46 7.95 16.70 0.17
C LEU A 46 8.55 16.95 -1.23
N PRO A 47 7.78 17.11 -2.31
CA PRO A 47 8.33 17.48 -3.60
C PRO A 47 9.06 18.82 -3.59
N GLY A 48 8.52 19.81 -2.85
CA GLY A 48 9.17 21.12 -2.65
C GLY A 48 10.50 21.03 -1.89
N LEU A 49 10.71 19.97 -1.13
CA LEU A 49 11.96 19.65 -0.44
C LEU A 49 12.94 18.80 -1.28
N GLY A 50 12.62 18.56 -2.56
CA GLY A 50 13.47 17.84 -3.51
C GLY A 50 13.30 16.33 -3.51
N PHE A 51 12.28 15.78 -2.84
CA PHE A 51 11.97 14.35 -2.92
C PHE A 51 11.12 14.02 -4.16
N ARG A 52 11.35 12.85 -4.74
CA ARG A 52 10.41 12.22 -5.67
C ARG A 52 9.40 11.43 -4.84
N CYS A 53 8.14 11.79 -4.89
CA CYS A 53 7.07 11.14 -4.15
C CYS A 53 6.23 10.29 -5.09
N ILE A 54 6.15 9.00 -4.81
CA ILE A 54 5.45 8.02 -5.63
C ILE A 54 4.37 7.37 -4.77
N GLY A 55 3.10 7.56 -5.11
CA GLY A 55 1.98 6.88 -4.49
C GLY A 55 1.41 5.85 -5.44
N ILE A 56 1.12 4.66 -4.97
CA ILE A 56 0.39 3.65 -5.76
C ILE A 56 -0.99 3.42 -5.18
N ASP A 57 -1.95 3.17 -6.04
CA ASP A 57 -3.21 2.55 -5.64
C ASP A 57 -3.04 1.04 -5.74
N THR A 58 -3.16 0.32 -4.63
CA THR A 58 -3.09 -1.14 -4.68
C THR A 58 -4.26 -1.70 -5.50
N ARG A 59 -4.10 -2.90 -6.08
CA ARG A 59 -5.19 -3.57 -6.82
C ARG A 59 -6.48 -3.55 -6.00
N GLY A 60 -7.60 -3.33 -6.63
CA GLY A 60 -8.92 -3.21 -6.01
C GLY A 60 -9.27 -1.80 -5.50
N PHE A 61 -8.31 -0.87 -5.46
CA PHE A 61 -8.50 0.46 -4.87
C PHE A 61 -8.19 1.59 -5.84
N GLY A 62 -8.71 2.77 -5.50
CA GLY A 62 -8.47 3.99 -6.25
C GLY A 62 -8.72 3.85 -7.74
N LYS A 63 -7.72 4.22 -8.53
CA LYS A 63 -7.73 4.18 -10.00
C LYS A 63 -7.15 2.87 -10.58
N SER A 64 -6.59 1.98 -9.74
CA SER A 64 -6.09 0.68 -10.17
C SER A 64 -7.20 -0.27 -10.58
N ASP A 65 -6.86 -1.28 -11.37
CA ASP A 65 -7.78 -2.34 -11.75
C ASP A 65 -8.28 -3.12 -10.54
N LYS A 66 -9.46 -3.72 -10.68
CA LYS A 66 -10.19 -4.42 -9.64
C LYS A 66 -10.43 -5.88 -10.05
N PRO A 67 -9.36 -6.70 -10.11
CA PRO A 67 -9.50 -8.11 -10.45
C PRO A 67 -10.35 -8.83 -9.40
N PHE A 68 -10.86 -10.00 -9.75
CA PHE A 68 -11.71 -10.78 -8.86
C PHE A 68 -10.93 -11.39 -7.67
N ASP A 69 -9.63 -11.65 -7.84
CA ASP A 69 -8.74 -12.29 -6.88
C ASP A 69 -7.35 -11.62 -6.81
N GLY A 70 -6.40 -12.27 -6.15
CA GLY A 70 -5.03 -11.77 -6.02
C GLY A 70 -4.85 -10.73 -4.92
N TYR A 71 -5.64 -10.80 -3.86
CA TYR A 71 -5.58 -9.85 -2.73
C TYR A 71 -4.76 -10.35 -1.53
N ASP A 72 -4.02 -11.44 -1.69
CA ASP A 72 -3.08 -11.91 -0.69
C ASP A 72 -1.80 -11.04 -0.67
N TYR A 73 -1.09 -11.07 0.45
CA TYR A 73 0.09 -10.22 0.62
C TYR A 73 1.27 -10.59 -0.30
N ASP A 74 1.32 -11.81 -0.82
CA ASP A 74 2.34 -12.21 -1.79
C ASP A 74 2.11 -11.48 -3.10
N THR A 75 0.91 -11.57 -3.64
CA THR A 75 0.50 -10.89 -4.87
C THR A 75 0.62 -9.37 -4.73
N LEU A 76 0.14 -8.80 -3.61
CA LEU A 76 0.24 -7.35 -3.37
C LEU A 76 1.71 -6.88 -3.29
N SER A 77 2.60 -7.69 -2.74
CA SER A 77 4.04 -7.37 -2.70
C SER A 77 4.72 -7.54 -4.06
N ASP A 78 4.25 -8.49 -4.89
CA ASP A 78 4.71 -8.67 -6.26
C ASP A 78 4.28 -7.49 -7.15
N ASP A 79 3.08 -6.94 -6.97
CA ASP A 79 2.64 -5.69 -7.62
C ASP A 79 3.60 -4.53 -7.31
N VAL A 80 3.94 -4.37 -6.03
CA VAL A 80 4.92 -3.34 -5.62
C VAL A 80 6.25 -3.58 -6.31
N ARG A 81 6.68 -4.83 -6.46
CA ARG A 81 7.92 -5.17 -7.14
C ARG A 81 7.85 -4.80 -8.62
N CYS A 82 6.76 -5.07 -9.32
CA CYS A 82 6.57 -4.67 -10.70
C CYS A 82 6.68 -3.14 -10.87
N VAL A 83 6.06 -2.37 -9.97
CA VAL A 83 6.18 -0.90 -9.97
C VAL A 83 7.63 -0.46 -9.72
N VAL A 84 8.32 -1.05 -8.75
CA VAL A 84 9.74 -0.74 -8.45
C VAL A 84 10.63 -1.00 -9.67
N ASP A 85 10.41 -2.10 -10.39
CA ASP A 85 11.18 -2.45 -11.58
C ASP A 85 10.84 -1.53 -12.77
N ALA A 86 9.55 -1.27 -13.01
CA ALA A 86 9.10 -0.39 -14.09
C ALA A 86 9.64 1.04 -13.95
N LEU A 87 9.77 1.53 -12.72
CA LEU A 87 10.30 2.86 -12.42
C LEU A 87 11.83 2.89 -12.22
N GLY A 88 12.47 1.73 -12.27
CA GLY A 88 13.91 1.60 -12.02
C GLY A 88 14.33 2.08 -10.62
N LEU A 89 13.45 1.95 -9.61
CA LEU A 89 13.72 2.48 -8.28
C LEU A 89 14.87 1.74 -7.60
N ARG A 90 15.82 2.53 -7.10
CA ARG A 90 16.95 2.05 -6.30
C ARG A 90 17.22 3.04 -5.18
N ASN A 91 17.64 2.54 -4.03
CA ASN A 91 17.99 3.36 -2.87
C ASN A 91 16.84 4.29 -2.43
N PHE A 92 15.59 3.77 -2.47
CA PHE A 92 14.39 4.52 -2.10
C PHE A 92 13.92 4.23 -0.67
N THR A 93 13.09 5.11 -0.14
CA THR A 93 12.36 4.89 1.11
C THR A 93 11.01 4.27 0.80
N LEU A 94 10.70 3.12 1.42
CA LEU A 94 9.38 2.48 1.35
C LEU A 94 8.58 2.89 2.59
N VAL A 95 7.41 3.50 2.37
CA VAL A 95 6.49 3.92 3.43
C VAL A 95 5.21 3.12 3.32
N GLY A 96 4.78 2.47 4.40
CA GLY A 96 3.53 1.71 4.42
C GLY A 96 2.65 2.09 5.61
N HIS A 97 1.41 2.48 5.34
CA HIS A 97 0.40 2.78 6.35
C HIS A 97 -0.57 1.59 6.51
N SER A 98 -0.85 1.19 7.75
CA SER A 98 -1.84 0.15 8.06
C SER A 98 -1.60 -1.14 7.26
N THR A 99 -2.54 -1.58 6.41
CA THR A 99 -2.35 -2.73 5.51
C THR A 99 -1.21 -2.52 4.51
N GLY A 100 -0.96 -1.28 4.06
CA GLY A 100 0.22 -0.95 3.26
C GLY A 100 1.53 -1.21 4.00
N GLY A 101 1.54 -1.08 5.32
CA GLY A 101 2.68 -1.46 6.17
C GLY A 101 2.91 -2.98 6.20
N ALA A 102 1.84 -3.78 6.19
CA ALA A 102 1.94 -5.23 6.08
C ALA A 102 2.46 -5.65 4.69
N ILE A 103 1.99 -4.99 3.61
CA ILE A 103 2.51 -5.18 2.25
C ILE A 103 4.01 -4.83 2.18
N ALA A 104 4.41 -3.69 2.77
CA ALA A 104 5.80 -3.27 2.80
C ALA A 104 6.69 -4.29 3.51
N LEU A 105 6.28 -4.84 4.66
CA LEU A 105 7.00 -5.91 5.35
C LEU A 105 7.06 -7.19 4.53
N ARG A 106 5.96 -7.55 3.85
CA ARG A 106 5.97 -8.72 2.96
C ARG A 106 6.93 -8.53 1.79
N TYR A 107 6.99 -7.32 1.22
CA TYR A 107 7.96 -6.95 0.20
C TYR A 107 9.41 -7.12 0.69
N MET A 108 9.71 -6.62 1.90
CA MET A 108 11.05 -6.77 2.50
C MET A 108 11.46 -8.23 2.64
N TYR A 109 10.53 -9.09 3.06
CA TYR A 109 10.79 -10.52 3.20
C TYR A 109 10.89 -11.23 1.85
N ARG A 110 9.87 -11.06 0.97
CA ARG A 110 9.72 -11.82 -0.28
C ARG A 110 10.76 -11.43 -1.34
N HIS A 111 11.12 -10.16 -1.39
CA HIS A 111 12.06 -9.61 -2.37
C HIS A 111 13.41 -9.20 -1.75
N ASN A 112 13.73 -9.65 -0.53
CA ASN A 112 14.97 -9.31 0.18
C ASN A 112 15.23 -7.79 0.21
N GLY A 113 14.18 -6.99 0.37
CA GLY A 113 14.27 -5.53 0.41
C GLY A 113 14.82 -4.89 -0.87
N TYR A 114 14.62 -5.53 -2.02
CA TYR A 114 15.17 -5.07 -3.29
C TYR A 114 14.93 -3.58 -3.55
N GLY A 115 16.02 -2.83 -3.69
CA GLY A 115 16.00 -1.38 -3.94
C GLY A 115 15.68 -0.51 -2.72
N VAL A 116 15.22 -1.06 -1.60
CA VAL A 116 14.82 -0.31 -0.40
C VAL A 116 16.05 0.06 0.44
N ALA A 117 16.23 1.35 0.69
CA ALA A 117 17.25 1.86 1.61
C ALA A 117 16.70 2.08 3.02
N LYS A 118 15.42 2.44 3.13
CA LYS A 118 14.76 2.72 4.41
C LYS A 118 13.32 2.21 4.35
N LEU A 119 12.86 1.66 5.46
CA LEU A 119 11.47 1.26 5.68
C LEU A 119 10.86 2.16 6.75
N VAL A 120 9.69 2.73 6.46
CA VAL A 120 8.89 3.51 7.41
C VAL A 120 7.52 2.85 7.55
N LEU A 121 7.18 2.45 8.76
CA LEU A 121 5.91 1.84 9.09
C LEU A 121 5.05 2.83 9.88
N VAL A 122 3.89 3.15 9.35
CA VAL A 122 2.93 4.09 9.96
C VAL A 122 1.70 3.30 10.37
N ALA A 123 1.51 3.10 11.68
CA ALA A 123 0.40 2.30 12.24
C ALA A 123 0.18 0.97 11.47
N ALA A 124 1.27 0.25 11.15
CA ALA A 124 1.25 -0.92 10.29
C ALA A 124 0.42 -2.08 10.86
N ALA A 125 -0.39 -2.72 10.03
CA ALA A 125 -1.17 -3.91 10.37
C ALA A 125 -0.29 -5.18 10.38
N ALA A 126 0.78 -5.16 11.16
CA ALA A 126 1.82 -6.19 11.16
C ALA A 126 2.36 -6.45 12.58
N PRO A 127 2.91 -7.62 12.85
CA PRO A 127 3.03 -8.80 11.96
C PRO A 127 1.71 -9.52 11.70
N SER A 128 0.65 -9.17 12.39
CA SER A 128 -0.70 -9.71 12.16
C SER A 128 -1.75 -8.69 12.62
N LEU A 129 -2.77 -8.47 11.80
CA LEU A 129 -3.94 -7.68 12.19
C LEU A 129 -4.77 -8.41 13.27
N ILE A 130 -4.82 -9.75 13.21
CA ILE A 130 -5.64 -10.57 14.09
C ILE A 130 -4.75 -11.15 15.20
N LYS A 131 -5.27 -11.22 16.43
CA LYS A 131 -4.66 -11.95 17.54
C LYS A 131 -4.32 -13.38 17.15
N ARG A 132 -3.15 -13.85 17.57
CA ARG A 132 -2.67 -15.23 17.41
C ARG A 132 -2.07 -15.72 18.72
N PRO A 133 -1.88 -17.03 18.94
CA PRO A 133 -1.29 -17.54 20.17
C PRO A 133 0.04 -16.90 20.54
N ASN A 134 0.86 -16.57 19.54
CA ASN A 134 2.17 -15.93 19.70
C ASN A 134 2.16 -14.41 19.45
N PHE A 135 0.98 -13.79 19.24
CA PHE A 135 0.82 -12.35 19.00
C PHE A 135 -0.51 -11.84 19.52
N GLN A 136 -0.52 -11.27 20.73
CA GLN A 136 -1.72 -10.85 21.44
C GLN A 136 -2.15 -9.40 21.13
N TYR A 137 -1.34 -8.64 20.40
CA TYR A 137 -1.59 -7.20 20.13
C TYR A 137 -2.52 -6.94 18.95
N GLY A 138 -2.92 -7.97 18.22
CA GLY A 138 -3.92 -7.86 17.15
C GLY A 138 -5.34 -7.63 17.70
N ILE A 139 -6.27 -7.34 16.80
CA ILE A 139 -7.71 -7.29 17.11
C ILE A 139 -8.32 -8.69 17.14
N ASP A 140 -9.44 -8.84 17.81
CA ASP A 140 -10.12 -10.13 17.86
C ASP A 140 -10.69 -10.51 16.49
N LYS A 141 -10.59 -11.80 16.13
CA LYS A 141 -11.09 -12.31 14.84
C LYS A 141 -12.56 -12.00 14.61
N GLN A 142 -13.37 -11.97 15.68
CA GLN A 142 -14.80 -11.65 15.61
C GLN A 142 -15.02 -10.24 15.07
N VAL A 143 -14.24 -9.25 15.54
CA VAL A 143 -14.33 -7.86 15.06
C VAL A 143 -14.09 -7.78 13.56
N VAL A 144 -13.06 -8.48 13.04
CA VAL A 144 -12.81 -8.53 11.59
C VAL A 144 -13.97 -9.17 10.83
N THR A 145 -14.53 -10.27 11.37
CA THR A 145 -15.68 -10.95 10.79
C THR A 145 -16.90 -10.02 10.71
N ASP A 146 -17.12 -9.20 11.74
CA ASP A 146 -18.25 -8.26 11.78
C ASP A 146 -18.04 -7.10 10.80
N ILE A 147 -16.82 -6.56 10.68
CA ILE A 147 -16.48 -5.57 9.63
C ILE A 147 -16.78 -6.13 8.24
N ILE A 148 -16.37 -7.37 7.95
CA ILE A 148 -16.64 -8.03 6.67
C ILE A 148 -18.15 -8.12 6.42
N LYS A 149 -18.94 -8.60 7.40
CA LYS A 149 -20.40 -8.68 7.29
C LYS A 149 -21.04 -7.31 7.05
N CYS A 150 -20.63 -6.29 7.81
CA CYS A 150 -21.12 -4.93 7.64
C CYS A 150 -20.78 -4.40 6.22
N THR A 151 -19.60 -4.71 5.70
CA THR A 151 -19.21 -4.32 4.34
C THR A 151 -20.15 -4.91 3.27
N TYR A 152 -20.62 -6.15 3.44
CA TYR A 152 -21.59 -6.77 2.53
C TYR A 152 -23.01 -6.22 2.70
N ASN A 153 -23.40 -5.86 3.92
CA ASN A 153 -24.76 -5.39 4.21
C ASN A 153 -24.95 -3.91 3.85
N ASP A 154 -24.06 -3.06 4.29
CA ASP A 154 -24.07 -1.61 4.04
C ASP A 154 -22.64 -1.04 4.09
N ARG A 155 -21.97 -1.11 2.96
CA ARG A 155 -20.58 -0.62 2.84
C ARG A 155 -20.43 0.88 3.15
N PRO A 156 -21.30 1.79 2.68
CA PRO A 156 -21.21 3.20 3.03
C PRO A 156 -21.29 3.46 4.54
N LEU A 157 -22.22 2.81 5.23
CA LEU A 157 -22.37 2.90 6.67
C LEU A 157 -21.12 2.37 7.38
N MET A 158 -20.66 1.18 6.99
CA MET A 158 -19.45 0.57 7.57
C MET A 158 -18.22 1.48 7.41
N LEU A 159 -18.03 2.08 6.23
CA LEU A 159 -16.91 3.00 5.98
C LEU A 159 -16.99 4.26 6.84
N ARG A 160 -18.19 4.81 7.05
CA ARG A 160 -18.40 5.96 7.93
C ARG A 160 -18.09 5.66 9.40
N GLU A 161 -18.41 4.44 9.85
CA GLU A 161 -18.18 4.01 11.24
C GLU A 161 -16.74 3.53 11.49
N PHE A 162 -16.05 3.10 10.44
CA PHE A 162 -14.67 2.63 10.52
C PHE A 162 -13.65 3.79 10.59
N GLY A 163 -13.92 4.92 9.95
CA GLY A 163 -13.05 6.12 9.90
C GLY A 163 -13.40 7.14 10.93
#